data_8983c9b95a347c92f5396bd9b95de5d6
#
_entry.id   8983c9b95a347c92f5396bd9b95de5d6
#
_cell.length_a   1.000
_cell.length_b   1.000
_cell.length_c   1.000
_cell.angle_alpha   90.00
_cell.angle_beta   90.00
_cell.angle_gamma   90.00
#
_symmetry.space_group_name_H-M   'P 1'
#
loop_
_entity.id
_entity.type
_entity.pdbx_description
1 polymer ?
#
loop_
_entity_poly.entity_id
_entity_poly.type
_entity_poly.pdbx_seq_one_letter_code
_entity_poly.pdbx_strand_id
1 'polypeptide(L)'
;MTANITPYAALVRPEQRAALKAQRPCVLWFTGLSGAGKSTLSTLVDAALYRRGHHTFVLDGDNMRRRLCRDLGFSDADRAENIRRVAETARLMTDAGLIVLTAFISPFRSERELARSLFAPDCFVEIYVNAPLELVEQRDPKGLYRRARRGEIHRFTGIDSPYEAPLHPDVELDTARFPPEHCVAAVLAYLEQRGLLHPPTDVPHRP
;
A
#
# COMPACT_ATOMS: atom_id res chain seq x y z
N MET A 1 22.51 14.93 -13.68
CA MET A 1 21.85 15.78 -14.70
C MET A 1 20.65 16.52 -14.09
N THR A 2 20.89 17.43 -13.12
CA THR A 2 19.82 18.20 -12.45
C THR A 2 20.03 19.72 -12.50
N ALA A 3 20.99 20.17 -13.33
CA ALA A 3 21.42 21.57 -13.37
C ALA A 3 20.34 22.57 -13.88
N ASN A 4 19.24 22.07 -14.47
CA ASN A 4 18.20 22.92 -15.07
C ASN A 4 16.83 22.79 -14.36
N ILE A 5 16.78 22.21 -13.15
CA ILE A 5 15.53 22.06 -12.41
C ILE A 5 15.58 22.98 -11.20
N THR A 6 14.72 23.99 -11.19
CA THR A 6 14.53 24.88 -10.03
C THR A 6 13.29 24.42 -9.26
N PRO A 7 13.41 24.06 -7.98
CA PRO A 7 12.25 23.70 -7.17
C PRO A 7 11.25 24.87 -7.10
N TYR A 8 9.97 24.56 -7.36
CA TYR A 8 8.88 25.52 -7.19
C TYR A 8 8.35 25.47 -5.76
N ALA A 9 8.37 26.61 -5.07
CA ALA A 9 7.77 26.71 -3.74
C ALA A 9 6.27 26.95 -3.86
N ALA A 10 5.46 25.95 -3.48
CA ALA A 10 4.01 26.10 -3.48
C ALA A 10 3.56 27.09 -2.40
N LEU A 11 2.62 27.99 -2.74
CA LEU A 11 2.01 28.93 -1.77
C LEU A 11 1.14 28.21 -0.72
N VAL A 12 0.49 27.10 -1.12
CA VAL A 12 -0.31 26.26 -0.21
C VAL A 12 0.54 25.05 0.20
N ARG A 13 0.91 24.99 1.46
CA ARG A 13 1.75 23.91 2.02
C ARG A 13 0.95 22.65 2.32
N PRO A 14 1.61 21.46 2.38
CA PRO A 14 0.95 20.19 2.71
C PRO A 14 0.14 20.23 4.03
N GLU A 15 0.68 20.91 5.07
CA GLU A 15 0.02 21.02 6.38
C GLU A 15 -1.31 21.77 6.28
N GLN A 16 -1.39 22.80 5.43
CA GLN A 16 -2.61 23.57 5.20
C GLN A 16 -3.66 22.71 4.46
N ARG A 17 -3.21 21.85 3.54
CA ARG A 17 -4.11 20.89 2.84
C ARG A 17 -4.61 19.81 3.79
N ALA A 18 -3.77 19.33 4.70
CA ALA A 18 -4.13 18.36 5.74
C ALA A 18 -5.15 18.98 6.70
N ALA A 19 -4.91 20.22 7.19
CA ALA A 19 -5.82 20.94 8.06
C ALA A 19 -7.20 21.16 7.43
N LEU A 20 -7.25 21.53 6.13
CA LEU A 20 -8.51 21.69 5.39
C LEU A 20 -9.34 20.40 5.34
N LYS A 21 -8.71 19.23 5.38
CA LYS A 21 -9.35 17.91 5.38
C LYS A 21 -9.56 17.34 6.79
N ALA A 22 -9.11 18.05 7.82
CA ALA A 22 -9.16 17.62 9.21
C ALA A 22 -8.62 16.20 9.42
N GLN A 23 -7.49 15.86 8.76
CA GLN A 23 -6.86 14.54 8.88
C GLN A 23 -5.33 14.62 8.82
N ARG A 24 -4.67 13.56 9.30
CA ARG A 24 -3.21 13.38 9.19
C ARG A 24 -2.91 12.50 7.97
N PRO A 25 -2.32 13.07 6.90
CA PRO A 25 -1.97 12.30 5.70
C PRO A 25 -0.90 11.28 6.03
N CYS A 26 -1.08 10.07 5.51
CA CYS A 26 -0.10 9.00 5.62
C CYS A 26 -0.27 8.01 4.46
N VAL A 27 0.72 7.13 4.27
CA VAL A 27 0.60 6.00 3.37
C VAL A 27 0.50 4.71 4.17
N LEU A 28 -0.48 3.87 3.83
CA LEU A 28 -0.66 2.51 4.33
C LEU A 28 -0.13 1.56 3.26
N TRP A 29 1.08 1.03 3.48
CA TRP A 29 1.81 0.23 2.50
C TRP A 29 1.57 -1.26 2.73
N PHE A 30 0.58 -1.84 2.02
CA PHE A 30 0.29 -3.28 2.09
C PHE A 30 1.28 -4.06 1.23
N THR A 31 2.04 -4.95 1.84
CA THR A 31 2.96 -5.88 1.20
C THR A 31 2.61 -7.34 1.53
N GLY A 32 3.04 -8.30 0.71
CA GLY A 32 2.79 -9.73 0.89
C GLY A 32 2.66 -10.48 -0.43
N LEU A 33 2.60 -11.79 -0.39
CA LEU A 33 2.50 -12.66 -1.57
C LEU A 33 1.25 -12.38 -2.41
N SER A 34 1.27 -12.74 -3.68
CA SER A 34 0.05 -12.78 -4.50
C SER A 34 -0.99 -13.69 -3.82
N GLY A 35 -2.27 -13.32 -3.84
CA GLY A 35 -3.31 -14.12 -3.15
C GLY A 35 -3.36 -13.99 -1.63
N ALA A 36 -2.45 -13.25 -0.98
CA ALA A 36 -2.47 -13.04 0.48
C ALA A 36 -3.64 -12.18 0.98
N GLY A 37 -4.32 -11.43 0.10
CA GLY A 37 -5.49 -10.63 0.47
C GLY A 37 -5.25 -9.11 0.49
N LYS A 38 -4.11 -8.61 0.01
CA LYS A 38 -3.75 -7.18 0.03
C LYS A 38 -4.83 -6.26 -0.55
N SER A 39 -5.28 -6.51 -1.79
CA SER A 39 -6.31 -5.68 -2.46
C SER A 39 -7.63 -5.72 -1.73
N THR A 40 -8.03 -6.89 -1.20
CA THR A 40 -9.24 -7.03 -0.40
C THR A 40 -9.15 -6.21 0.88
N LEU A 41 -8.06 -6.37 1.64
CA LEU A 41 -7.89 -5.66 2.91
C LEU A 41 -7.72 -4.16 2.71
N SER A 42 -6.93 -3.71 1.72
CA SER A 42 -6.79 -2.28 1.43
C SER A 42 -8.13 -1.64 1.07
N THR A 43 -8.96 -2.30 0.26
CA THR A 43 -10.31 -1.80 -0.10
C THR A 43 -11.26 -1.77 1.10
N LEU A 44 -11.19 -2.78 1.99
CA LEU A 44 -12.03 -2.80 3.19
C LEU A 44 -11.60 -1.72 4.21
N VAL A 45 -10.29 -1.50 4.38
CA VAL A 45 -9.74 -0.41 5.21
C VAL A 45 -10.12 0.95 4.62
N ASP A 46 -10.00 1.13 3.30
CA ASP A 46 -10.42 2.33 2.59
C ASP A 46 -11.90 2.64 2.87
N ALA A 47 -12.79 1.66 2.69
CA ALA A 47 -14.21 1.81 2.96
C ALA A 47 -14.51 2.13 4.44
N ALA A 48 -13.73 1.58 5.38
CA ALA A 48 -13.87 1.87 6.80
C ALA A 48 -13.41 3.29 7.14
N LEU A 49 -12.32 3.77 6.55
CA LEU A 49 -11.82 5.14 6.70
C LEU A 49 -12.78 6.15 6.06
N TYR A 50 -13.30 5.84 4.87
CA TYR A 50 -14.30 6.69 4.20
C TYR A 50 -15.55 6.89 5.06
N ARG A 51 -16.09 5.82 5.65
CA ARG A 51 -17.25 5.90 6.57
C ARG A 51 -16.98 6.74 7.83
N ARG A 52 -15.71 6.93 8.19
CA ARG A 52 -15.26 7.82 9.28
C ARG A 52 -14.97 9.24 8.81
N GLY A 53 -15.29 9.58 7.56
CA GLY A 53 -15.11 10.92 7.00
C GLY A 53 -13.69 11.23 6.50
N HIS A 54 -12.81 10.23 6.40
CA HIS A 54 -11.46 10.44 5.88
C HIS A 54 -11.42 10.44 4.36
N HIS A 55 -10.57 11.30 3.80
CA HIS A 55 -10.28 11.37 2.37
C HIS A 55 -9.14 10.39 2.04
N THR A 56 -9.48 9.32 1.36
CA THR A 56 -8.58 8.22 1.05
C THR A 56 -8.41 8.00 -0.45
N PHE A 57 -7.37 7.26 -0.85
CA PHE A 57 -7.22 6.77 -2.21
C PHE A 57 -6.42 5.47 -2.24
N VAL A 58 -6.89 4.48 -3.03
CA VAL A 58 -6.22 3.19 -3.18
C VAL A 58 -5.42 3.14 -4.48
N LEU A 59 -4.13 2.87 -4.36
CA LEU A 59 -3.21 2.53 -5.46
C LEU A 59 -3.04 1.01 -5.49
N ASP A 60 -3.78 0.33 -6.37
CA ASP A 60 -3.70 -1.11 -6.56
C ASP A 60 -2.73 -1.47 -7.69
N GLY A 61 -1.97 -2.57 -7.51
CA GLY A 61 -0.91 -2.97 -8.41
C GLY A 61 -1.38 -3.24 -9.84
N ASP A 62 -2.50 -3.91 -10.03
CA ASP A 62 -3.02 -4.21 -11.35
C ASP A 62 -3.52 -2.94 -12.07
N ASN A 63 -4.15 -2.04 -11.32
CA ASN A 63 -4.63 -0.76 -11.86
C ASN A 63 -3.48 0.15 -12.27
N MET A 64 -2.42 0.21 -11.46
CA MET A 64 -1.24 1.02 -11.78
C MET A 64 -0.50 0.50 -13.02
N ARG A 65 -0.38 -0.83 -13.17
CA ARG A 65 0.23 -1.45 -14.36
C ARG A 65 -0.56 -1.27 -15.64
N ARG A 66 -1.86 -1.06 -15.57
CA ARG A 66 -2.70 -0.73 -16.74
C ARG A 66 -2.58 0.74 -17.17
N ARG A 67 -2.05 1.61 -16.32
CA ARG A 67 -2.01 3.08 -16.52
C ARG A 67 -0.59 3.63 -16.40
N LEU A 68 -0.21 4.12 -15.24
CA LEU A 68 1.05 4.82 -14.99
C LEU A 68 2.29 3.96 -15.27
N CYS A 69 2.21 2.66 -15.05
CA CYS A 69 3.30 1.70 -15.20
C CYS A 69 3.07 0.71 -16.36
N ARG A 70 2.28 1.09 -17.38
CA ARG A 70 1.94 0.21 -18.53
C ARG A 70 3.14 -0.12 -19.42
N ASP A 71 4.16 0.69 -19.36
CA ASP A 71 5.44 0.55 -20.10
C ASP A 71 6.41 -0.42 -19.42
N LEU A 72 6.12 -0.86 -18.17
CA LEU A 72 7.00 -1.72 -17.39
C LEU A 72 6.58 -3.20 -17.51
N GLY A 73 7.59 -4.06 -17.65
CA GLY A 73 7.46 -5.52 -17.59
C GLY A 73 7.56 -6.07 -16.16
N PHE A 74 8.14 -7.27 -16.04
CA PHE A 74 8.29 -7.99 -14.77
C PHE A 74 9.75 -8.36 -14.46
N SER A 75 10.73 -7.73 -15.15
CA SER A 75 12.13 -7.82 -14.73
C SER A 75 12.33 -7.18 -13.35
N ASP A 76 13.42 -7.49 -12.67
CA ASP A 76 13.70 -6.92 -11.35
C ASP A 76 13.83 -5.39 -11.44
N ALA A 77 14.43 -4.87 -12.51
CA ALA A 77 14.51 -3.43 -12.78
C ALA A 77 13.12 -2.79 -13.00
N ASP A 78 12.24 -3.45 -13.77
CA ASP A 78 10.87 -2.95 -13.97
C ASP A 78 10.05 -2.98 -12.68
N ARG A 79 10.28 -3.98 -11.83
CA ARG A 79 9.61 -4.07 -10.52
C ARG A 79 10.07 -2.94 -9.60
N ALA A 80 11.38 -2.70 -9.50
CA ALA A 80 11.95 -1.61 -8.72
C ALA A 80 11.42 -0.25 -9.21
N GLU A 81 11.41 -0.01 -10.53
CA GLU A 81 10.88 1.21 -11.11
C GLU A 81 9.36 1.36 -10.88
N ASN A 82 8.61 0.26 -10.94
CA ASN A 82 7.18 0.27 -10.58
C ASN A 82 6.96 0.73 -9.14
N ILE A 83 7.71 0.17 -8.17
CA ILE A 83 7.62 0.55 -6.76
C ILE A 83 8.04 2.00 -6.57
N ARG A 84 9.12 2.45 -7.23
CA ARG A 84 9.55 3.85 -7.19
C ARG A 84 8.45 4.80 -7.68
N ARG A 85 7.82 4.54 -8.84
CA ARG A 85 6.72 5.37 -9.37
C ARG A 85 5.51 5.40 -8.44
N VAL A 86 5.16 4.25 -7.86
CA VAL A 86 4.06 4.16 -6.89
C VAL A 86 4.36 4.97 -5.64
N ALA A 87 5.57 4.86 -5.09
CA ALA A 87 5.98 5.58 -3.89
C ALA A 87 5.97 7.10 -4.11
N GLU A 88 6.48 7.59 -5.24
CA GLU A 88 6.42 9.01 -5.62
C GLU A 88 4.98 9.50 -5.80
N THR A 89 4.13 8.69 -6.44
CA THR A 89 2.71 9.02 -6.59
C THR A 89 2.01 9.10 -5.23
N ALA A 90 2.25 8.13 -4.35
CA ALA A 90 1.72 8.14 -3.00
C ALA A 90 2.22 9.36 -2.21
N ARG A 91 3.48 9.76 -2.38
CA ARG A 91 4.06 10.96 -1.76
C ARG A 91 3.31 12.22 -2.21
N LEU A 92 3.12 12.42 -3.52
CA LEU A 92 2.38 13.57 -4.03
C LEU A 92 0.94 13.61 -3.51
N MET A 93 0.29 12.46 -3.36
CA MET A 93 -1.08 12.37 -2.84
C MET A 93 -1.14 12.65 -1.33
N THR A 94 -0.14 12.21 -0.56
CA THR A 94 -0.06 12.57 0.87
C THR A 94 0.23 14.06 1.05
N ASP A 95 1.04 14.68 0.19
CA ASP A 95 1.25 16.14 0.18
C ASP A 95 -0.03 16.91 -0.20
N ALA A 96 -0.93 16.29 -0.99
CA ALA A 96 -2.28 16.82 -1.22
C ALA A 96 -3.25 16.62 -0.04
N GLY A 97 -2.79 15.99 1.06
CA GLY A 97 -3.54 15.81 2.30
C GLY A 97 -4.37 14.53 2.34
N LEU A 98 -4.07 13.51 1.53
CA LEU A 98 -4.83 12.25 1.49
C LEU A 98 -4.17 11.17 2.38
N ILE A 99 -5.00 10.22 2.86
CA ILE A 99 -4.54 8.93 3.34
C ILE A 99 -4.49 8.00 2.12
N VAL A 100 -3.29 7.49 1.79
CA VAL A 100 -3.08 6.67 0.59
C VAL A 100 -2.87 5.22 0.99
N LEU A 101 -3.61 4.31 0.39
CA LEU A 101 -3.44 2.88 0.58
C LEU A 101 -2.78 2.29 -0.65
N THR A 102 -1.68 1.54 -0.49
CA THR A 102 -1.01 0.88 -1.61
C THR A 102 -1.11 -0.63 -1.47
N ALA A 103 -1.48 -1.36 -2.53
CA ALA A 103 -1.59 -2.82 -2.50
C ALA A 103 -0.67 -3.45 -3.55
N PHE A 104 0.58 -3.72 -3.15
CA PHE A 104 1.63 -4.28 -4.02
C PHE A 104 2.33 -5.46 -3.35
N ILE A 105 2.88 -6.37 -4.15
CA ILE A 105 3.74 -7.43 -3.60
C ILE A 105 4.96 -6.80 -2.92
N SER A 106 5.62 -5.83 -3.59
CA SER A 106 6.86 -5.15 -3.15
C SER A 106 7.82 -6.13 -2.45
N PRO A 107 8.38 -7.10 -3.21
CA PRO A 107 8.98 -8.30 -2.65
C PRO A 107 10.28 -8.05 -1.89
N PHE A 108 11.02 -6.98 -2.23
CA PHE A 108 12.33 -6.72 -1.67
C PHE A 108 12.27 -5.67 -0.55
N ARG A 109 12.99 -5.92 0.54
CA ARG A 109 13.08 -4.97 1.66
C ARG A 109 13.65 -3.62 1.23
N SER A 110 14.69 -3.63 0.40
CA SER A 110 15.31 -2.41 -0.13
C SER A 110 14.33 -1.51 -0.89
N GLU A 111 13.39 -2.09 -1.64
CA GLU A 111 12.35 -1.32 -2.34
C GLU A 111 11.37 -0.66 -1.36
N ARG A 112 10.97 -1.38 -0.31
CA ARG A 112 10.08 -0.84 0.73
C ARG A 112 10.77 0.21 1.60
N GLU A 113 12.06 0.02 1.89
CA GLU A 113 12.89 1.02 2.58
C GLU A 113 13.05 2.28 1.73
N LEU A 114 13.29 2.14 0.42
CA LEU A 114 13.31 3.27 -0.50
C LEU A 114 11.96 4.01 -0.48
N ALA A 115 10.85 3.29 -0.58
CA ALA A 115 9.53 3.89 -0.50
C ALA A 115 9.34 4.63 0.85
N ARG A 116 9.67 3.99 1.97
CA ARG A 116 9.60 4.59 3.32
C ARG A 116 10.42 5.89 3.42
N SER A 117 11.60 5.93 2.80
CA SER A 117 12.51 7.09 2.87
C SER A 117 11.94 8.38 2.25
N LEU A 118 10.90 8.28 1.43
CA LEU A 118 10.23 9.42 0.84
C LEU A 118 9.26 10.12 1.81
N PHE A 119 8.96 9.51 2.96
CA PHE A 119 7.96 9.99 3.91
C PHE A 119 8.61 10.38 5.24
N ALA A 120 7.95 11.27 5.97
CA ALA A 120 8.32 11.50 7.37
C ALA A 120 8.09 10.22 8.20
N PRO A 121 8.84 9.99 9.29
CA PRO A 121 8.82 8.73 10.04
C PRO A 121 7.42 8.25 10.44
N ASP A 122 6.52 9.17 10.79
CA ASP A 122 5.16 8.84 11.23
C ASP A 122 4.12 8.80 10.08
N CYS A 123 4.55 9.00 8.84
CA CYS A 123 3.67 9.09 7.68
C CYS A 123 3.71 7.83 6.79
N PHE A 124 4.47 6.80 7.15
CA PHE A 124 4.56 5.53 6.43
C PHE A 124 4.26 4.38 7.38
N VAL A 125 3.20 3.64 7.09
CA VAL A 125 2.77 2.46 7.86
C VAL A 125 2.92 1.23 6.98
N GLU A 126 3.89 0.36 7.29
CA GLU A 126 4.11 -0.91 6.58
C GLU A 126 3.18 -1.98 7.14
N ILE A 127 2.29 -2.48 6.30
CA ILE A 127 1.30 -3.50 6.67
C ILE A 127 1.67 -4.80 5.95
N TYR A 128 2.16 -5.77 6.71
CA TYR A 128 2.49 -7.09 6.20
C TYR A 128 1.26 -7.99 6.21
N VAL A 129 0.77 -8.32 5.01
CA VAL A 129 -0.32 -9.28 4.81
C VAL A 129 0.29 -10.66 4.70
N ASN A 130 0.40 -11.33 5.84
CA ASN A 130 1.04 -12.63 5.97
C ASN A 130 0.05 -13.75 5.63
N ALA A 131 0.51 -14.68 4.78
CA ALA A 131 -0.14 -15.95 4.50
C ALA A 131 0.91 -16.96 4.01
N PRO A 132 0.89 -18.21 4.48
CA PRO A 132 1.77 -19.27 3.99
C PRO A 132 1.66 -19.46 2.48
N LEU A 133 2.77 -19.83 1.83
CA LEU A 133 2.82 -20.04 0.37
C LEU A 133 1.79 -21.09 -0.08
N GLU A 134 1.69 -22.17 0.64
CA GLU A 134 0.75 -23.26 0.35
C GLU A 134 -0.71 -22.77 0.33
N LEU A 135 -1.06 -21.88 1.24
CA LEU A 135 -2.40 -21.32 1.32
C LEU A 135 -2.69 -20.36 0.16
N VAL A 136 -1.75 -19.50 -0.21
CA VAL A 136 -1.95 -18.57 -1.34
C VAL A 136 -1.96 -19.30 -2.68
N GLU A 137 -1.22 -20.41 -2.81
CA GLU A 137 -1.30 -21.33 -3.97
C GLU A 137 -2.68 -22.01 -4.05
N GLN A 138 -3.24 -22.45 -2.92
CA GLN A 138 -4.59 -23.01 -2.89
C GLN A 138 -5.66 -21.97 -3.26
N ARG A 139 -5.54 -20.76 -2.76
CA ARG A 139 -6.45 -19.65 -3.08
C ARG A 139 -6.41 -19.30 -4.56
N ASP A 140 -5.25 -19.11 -5.10
CA ASP A 140 -4.89 -18.71 -6.49
C ASP A 140 -6.03 -18.04 -7.30
N PRO A 141 -6.60 -16.93 -6.83
CA PRO A 141 -7.82 -16.35 -7.40
C PRO A 141 -7.67 -15.90 -8.86
N LYS A 142 -6.42 -15.69 -9.30
CA LYS A 142 -6.09 -15.25 -10.66
C LYS A 142 -5.46 -16.37 -11.51
N GLY A 143 -5.29 -17.58 -10.98
CA GLY A 143 -4.64 -18.69 -11.65
C GLY A 143 -3.14 -18.50 -11.92
N LEU A 144 -2.50 -17.54 -11.25
CA LEU A 144 -1.11 -17.18 -11.51
C LEU A 144 -0.12 -18.20 -10.97
N TYR A 145 -0.39 -18.78 -9.80
CA TYR A 145 0.45 -19.86 -9.24
C TYR A 145 0.44 -21.09 -10.13
N ARG A 146 -0.73 -21.53 -10.59
CA ARG A 146 -0.84 -22.65 -11.54
C ARG A 146 -0.05 -22.42 -12.81
N ARG A 147 -0.09 -21.21 -13.35
CA ARG A 147 0.67 -20.81 -14.55
C ARG A 147 2.16 -20.76 -14.27
N ALA A 148 2.60 -20.23 -13.13
CA ALA A 148 3.99 -20.22 -12.73
C ALA A 148 4.56 -21.64 -12.54
N ARG A 149 3.81 -22.52 -11.86
CA ARG A 149 4.20 -23.94 -11.70
C ARG A 149 4.29 -24.71 -13.02
N ARG A 150 3.55 -24.30 -14.06
CA ARG A 150 3.67 -24.86 -15.43
C ARG A 150 4.76 -24.20 -16.27
N GLY A 151 5.52 -23.24 -15.71
CA GLY A 151 6.56 -22.53 -16.44
C GLY A 151 6.04 -21.50 -17.45
N GLU A 152 4.74 -21.16 -17.43
CA GLU A 152 4.14 -20.13 -18.30
C GLU A 152 4.44 -18.70 -17.83
N ILE A 153 4.77 -18.54 -16.57
CA ILE A 153 5.18 -17.27 -15.95
C ILE A 153 6.52 -17.49 -15.27
N HIS A 154 7.49 -16.68 -15.62
CA HIS A 154 8.82 -16.68 -15.00
C HIS A 154 8.95 -15.52 -14.01
N ARG A 155 9.91 -15.64 -13.08
CA ARG A 155 10.18 -14.66 -12.01
C ARG A 155 8.94 -14.33 -11.17
N PHE A 156 8.15 -15.37 -10.88
CA PHE A 156 6.96 -15.21 -10.07
C PHE A 156 7.31 -15.30 -8.58
N THR A 157 6.99 -14.22 -7.84
CA THR A 157 7.32 -14.10 -6.42
C THR A 157 6.69 -15.23 -5.59
N GLY A 158 7.52 -15.93 -4.84
CA GLY A 158 7.14 -17.11 -4.03
C GLY A 158 7.34 -18.45 -4.74
N ILE A 159 7.64 -18.48 -6.05
CA ILE A 159 7.93 -19.71 -6.81
C ILE A 159 9.37 -19.72 -7.27
N ASP A 160 9.75 -18.90 -8.23
CA ASP A 160 11.08 -18.79 -8.81
C ASP A 160 11.72 -17.40 -8.58
N SER A 161 11.09 -16.56 -7.79
CA SER A 161 11.60 -15.27 -7.31
C SER A 161 11.28 -15.12 -5.82
N PRO A 162 12.21 -14.58 -5.00
CA PRO A 162 12.03 -14.49 -3.56
C PRO A 162 10.99 -13.46 -3.16
N TYR A 163 10.43 -13.64 -1.97
CA TYR A 163 9.74 -12.63 -1.19
C TYR A 163 10.46 -12.45 0.14
N GLU A 164 10.94 -11.26 0.40
CA GLU A 164 11.61 -10.90 1.65
C GLU A 164 10.58 -10.30 2.61
N ALA A 165 10.06 -11.11 3.54
CA ALA A 165 9.15 -10.62 4.56
C ALA A 165 9.74 -9.43 5.34
N PRO A 166 8.94 -8.41 5.71
CA PRO A 166 9.40 -7.34 6.58
C PRO A 166 9.97 -7.89 7.89
N LEU A 167 11.06 -7.30 8.39
CA LEU A 167 11.63 -7.69 9.69
C LEU A 167 10.83 -7.09 10.85
N HIS A 168 10.36 -5.87 10.68
CA HIS A 168 9.64 -5.10 11.70
C HIS A 168 8.50 -4.31 11.04
N PRO A 169 7.44 -4.99 10.55
CA PRO A 169 6.29 -4.30 10.01
C PRO A 169 5.57 -3.51 11.11
N ASP A 170 4.97 -2.39 10.75
CA ASP A 170 4.16 -1.59 11.67
C ASP A 170 2.89 -2.35 12.10
N VAL A 171 2.31 -3.13 11.16
CA VAL A 171 1.18 -4.04 11.41
C VAL A 171 1.41 -5.34 10.67
N GLU A 172 1.23 -6.48 11.36
CA GLU A 172 1.20 -7.80 10.72
C GLU A 172 -0.21 -8.38 10.77
N LEU A 173 -0.70 -8.83 9.62
CA LEU A 173 -2.04 -9.39 9.42
C LEU A 173 -1.94 -10.84 8.97
N ASP A 174 -2.20 -11.79 9.87
CA ASP A 174 -2.25 -13.22 9.54
C ASP A 174 -3.60 -13.59 8.94
N THR A 175 -3.67 -13.64 7.61
CA THR A 175 -4.90 -13.96 6.87
C THR A 175 -5.20 -15.46 6.76
N ALA A 176 -4.34 -16.31 7.32
CA ALA A 176 -4.62 -17.73 7.50
C ALA A 176 -5.47 -17.97 8.75
N ARG A 177 -5.28 -17.13 9.80
CA ARG A 177 -5.93 -17.31 11.10
C ARG A 177 -7.13 -16.41 11.31
N PHE A 178 -7.11 -15.20 10.75
CA PHE A 178 -8.11 -14.18 11.05
C PHE A 178 -8.93 -13.80 9.83
N PRO A 179 -10.24 -13.58 10.01
CA PRO A 179 -11.11 -13.10 8.94
C PRO A 179 -10.80 -11.63 8.60
N PRO A 180 -11.21 -11.18 7.40
CA PRO A 180 -10.92 -9.82 6.94
C PRO A 180 -11.33 -8.71 7.91
N GLU A 181 -12.45 -8.85 8.59
CA GLU A 181 -12.99 -7.87 9.54
C GLU A 181 -12.06 -7.66 10.73
N HIS A 182 -11.46 -8.75 11.23
CA HIS A 182 -10.47 -8.70 12.30
C HIS A 182 -9.20 -7.97 11.83
N CYS A 183 -8.73 -8.27 10.63
CA CYS A 183 -7.56 -7.60 10.03
C CYS A 183 -7.80 -6.09 9.85
N VAL A 184 -8.98 -5.70 9.39
CA VAL A 184 -9.37 -4.29 9.26
C VAL A 184 -9.37 -3.61 10.62
N ALA A 185 -9.98 -4.22 11.64
CA ALA A 185 -10.02 -3.69 13.00
C ALA A 185 -8.61 -3.47 13.57
N ALA A 186 -7.67 -4.40 13.33
CA ALA A 186 -6.29 -4.28 13.77
C ALA A 186 -5.58 -3.08 13.12
N VAL A 187 -5.78 -2.85 11.82
CA VAL A 187 -5.22 -1.66 11.13
C VAL A 187 -5.79 -0.38 11.71
N LEU A 188 -7.10 -0.29 11.89
CA LEU A 188 -7.74 0.91 12.44
C LEU A 188 -7.28 1.20 13.86
N ALA A 189 -7.20 0.16 14.72
CA ALA A 189 -6.72 0.30 16.09
C ALA A 189 -5.26 0.82 16.13
N TYR A 190 -4.39 0.31 15.26
CA TYR A 190 -3.02 0.81 15.13
C TYR A 190 -2.99 2.30 14.75
N LEU A 191 -3.79 2.70 13.75
CA LEU A 191 -3.84 4.09 13.30
C LEU A 191 -4.36 5.03 14.41
N GLU A 192 -5.37 4.60 15.18
CA GLU A 192 -5.88 5.33 16.35
C GLU A 192 -4.80 5.47 17.43
N GLN A 193 -4.13 4.38 17.79
CA GLN A 193 -3.05 4.36 18.78
C GLN A 193 -1.90 5.29 18.40
N ARG A 194 -1.60 5.40 17.09
CA ARG A 194 -0.55 6.30 16.57
C ARG A 194 -1.04 7.74 16.40
N GLY A 195 -2.30 8.04 16.72
CA GLY A 195 -2.91 9.35 16.53
C GLY A 195 -2.99 9.79 15.07
N LEU A 196 -3.00 8.83 14.14
CA LEU A 196 -3.17 9.07 12.70
C LEU A 196 -4.66 9.26 12.32
N LEU A 197 -5.56 8.73 13.14
CA LEU A 197 -6.99 8.96 13.03
C LEU A 197 -7.46 9.79 14.22
N HIS A 198 -8.36 10.74 13.96
CA HIS A 198 -9.14 11.34 15.03
C HIS A 198 -10.20 10.33 15.52
N PRO A 199 -10.58 10.36 16.82
CA PRO A 199 -11.72 9.59 17.29
C PRO A 199 -12.93 9.91 16.40
N PRO A 200 -13.83 8.94 16.17
CA PRO A 200 -15.00 9.14 15.33
C PRO A 200 -15.77 10.36 15.84
N THR A 201 -15.77 11.43 15.06
CA THR A 201 -16.75 12.48 15.24
C THR A 201 -18.07 11.92 14.70
N ASP A 202 -19.15 11.99 15.46
CA ASP A 202 -20.50 11.72 14.97
C ASP A 202 -20.78 12.68 13.80
N VAL A 203 -20.32 12.31 12.62
CA VAL A 203 -20.69 13.02 11.41
C VAL A 203 -22.06 12.50 11.03
N PRO A 204 -23.12 13.33 11.11
CA PRO A 204 -24.43 12.91 10.65
C PRO A 204 -24.30 12.52 9.16
N HIS A 205 -24.75 11.32 8.81
CA HIS A 205 -24.85 10.88 7.43
C HIS A 205 -25.57 11.98 6.64
N ARG A 206 -24.81 12.70 5.80
CA ARG A 206 -25.44 13.52 4.77
C ARG A 206 -26.08 12.57 3.76
N PRO A 207 -27.38 12.78 3.44
CA PRO A 207 -28.14 11.95 2.51
C PRO A 207 -27.57 11.93 1.11
#